data_a1c4490ba0aba2196e5c9cb5343034f4
#
_entry.id   a1c4490ba0aba2196e5c9cb5343034f4
#
_cell.length_a   1.000
_cell.length_b   1.000
_cell.length_c   1.000
_cell.angle_alpha   90.00
_cell.angle_beta   90.00
_cell.angle_gamma   90.00
#
_symmetry.space_group_name_H-M   'P 1'
#
loop_
_entity.id
_entity.type
_entity.pdbx_description
1 polymer ?
#
loop_
_entity_poly.entity_id
_entity_poly.type
_entity_poly.pdbx_seq_one_letter_code
_entity_poly.pdbx_strand_id
1 'polypeptide(L)'
;TIRLIFLKTVDEHIGVIGLADYAYDDPNAEVKQKPVKREGFTPQNTVLVFNTNDLDSRWDAIKKMDSIEIIQEPTLTEYPSYNGQDVIRVNVSKFYDPDGYLVELNHIVSGMDKG
;
A
#
# COMPACT_ATOMS: atom_id res chain seq x y z
N THR A 1 -20.32 -18.33 -1.36
CA THR A 1 -19.90 -17.65 -2.61
C THR A 1 -18.77 -16.67 -2.31
N ILE A 2 -17.78 -16.66 -3.17
CA ILE A 2 -16.64 -15.76 -3.07
C ILE A 2 -16.78 -14.67 -4.12
N ARG A 3 -16.67 -13.41 -3.72
CA ARG A 3 -16.59 -12.29 -4.64
C ARG A 3 -15.12 -11.89 -4.82
N LEU A 4 -14.70 -11.78 -6.08
CA LEU A 4 -13.36 -11.33 -6.43
C LEU A 4 -13.45 -9.95 -7.08
N ILE A 5 -12.64 -9.02 -6.58
CA ILE A 5 -12.48 -7.68 -7.12
C ILE A 5 -11.02 -7.49 -7.48
N PHE A 6 -10.76 -7.09 -8.73
CA PHE A 6 -9.41 -6.83 -9.18
C PHE A 6 -9.17 -5.32 -9.31
N LEU A 7 -8.15 -4.86 -8.63
CA LEU A 7 -7.70 -3.48 -8.69
C LEU A 7 -6.52 -3.39 -9.64
N LYS A 8 -6.62 -2.53 -10.63
CA LYS A 8 -5.52 -2.25 -11.55
C LYS A 8 -5.00 -0.83 -11.34
N THR A 9 -3.76 -0.61 -11.69
CA THR A 9 -3.17 0.72 -11.77
C THR A 9 -3.19 1.21 -13.22
N VAL A 10 -2.03 1.31 -13.86
CA VAL A 10 -1.93 1.81 -15.24
C VAL A 10 -2.09 0.69 -16.26
N ASP A 11 -1.57 -0.48 -15.96
CA ASP A 11 -1.58 -1.64 -16.86
C ASP A 11 -2.74 -2.58 -16.51
N GLU A 12 -3.40 -3.15 -17.52
CA GLU A 12 -4.51 -4.08 -17.32
C GLU A 12 -4.10 -5.47 -16.87
N HIS A 13 -2.83 -5.83 -17.05
CA HIS A 13 -2.34 -7.18 -16.83
C HIS A 13 -1.21 -7.25 -15.80
N ILE A 14 -0.52 -6.15 -15.55
CA ILE A 14 0.65 -6.11 -14.67
C ILE A 14 0.35 -5.22 -13.46
N GLY A 15 0.71 -5.70 -12.28
CA GLY A 15 0.47 -4.97 -11.04
C GLY A 15 -0.99 -4.95 -10.62
N VAL A 16 -1.73 -6.00 -10.92
CA VAL A 16 -3.13 -6.15 -10.54
C VAL A 16 -3.21 -6.83 -9.17
N ILE A 17 -4.03 -6.27 -8.28
CA ILE A 17 -4.29 -6.83 -6.96
C ILE A 17 -5.71 -7.38 -6.93
N GLY A 18 -5.84 -8.65 -6.55
CA GLY A 18 -7.12 -9.27 -6.33
C GLY A 18 -7.55 -9.18 -4.86
N LEU A 19 -8.76 -8.75 -4.64
CA LEU A 19 -9.41 -8.78 -3.33
C LEU A 19 -10.48 -9.86 -3.34
N ALA A 20 -10.46 -10.72 -2.33
CA ALA A 20 -11.43 -11.80 -2.19
C ALA A 20 -12.32 -11.56 -0.98
N ASP A 21 -13.60 -11.49 -1.21
CA ASP A 21 -14.62 -11.43 -0.16
C ASP A 21 -15.33 -12.77 -0.07
N TYR A 22 -15.08 -13.49 0.98
CA TYR A 22 -15.51 -14.88 1.11
C TYR A 22 -16.96 -15.06 1.50
N ALA A 23 -17.64 -14.06 1.92
CA ALA A 23 -18.98 -14.18 2.45
C ALA A 23 -19.90 -13.03 2.07
N TYR A 24 -19.67 -12.42 0.93
CA TYR A 24 -20.36 -11.19 0.55
C TYR A 24 -21.88 -11.38 0.38
N ASP A 25 -22.33 -12.60 0.11
CA ASP A 25 -23.74 -12.95 -0.07
C ASP A 25 -24.40 -13.58 1.18
N ASP A 26 -23.67 -13.67 2.28
CA ASP A 26 -24.18 -14.21 3.53
C ASP A 26 -23.88 -13.25 4.70
N PRO A 27 -24.87 -12.43 5.10
CA PRO A 27 -24.67 -11.46 6.18
C PRO A 27 -24.46 -12.10 7.56
N ASN A 28 -24.75 -13.41 7.69
CA ASN A 28 -24.57 -14.15 8.94
C ASN A 28 -23.31 -15.00 8.97
N ALA A 29 -22.51 -14.97 7.90
CA ALA A 29 -21.29 -15.75 7.85
C ALA A 29 -20.25 -15.20 8.83
N GLU A 30 -19.79 -16.06 9.72
CA GLU A 30 -18.66 -15.76 10.58
C GLU A 30 -17.37 -16.04 9.80
N VAL A 31 -16.74 -15.02 9.29
CA VAL A 31 -15.42 -15.13 8.70
C VAL A 31 -14.39 -15.06 9.83
N LYS A 32 -13.78 -16.19 10.12
CA LYS A 32 -12.67 -16.22 11.08
C LYS A 32 -11.45 -15.56 10.43
N GLN A 33 -11.25 -14.30 10.75
CA GLN A 33 -10.06 -13.59 10.32
C GLN A 33 -8.86 -14.04 11.13
N LYS A 34 -7.84 -14.50 10.42
CA LYS A 34 -6.54 -14.69 11.05
C LYS A 34 -5.93 -13.30 11.28
N PRO A 35 -5.59 -12.92 12.51
CA PRO A 35 -4.99 -11.62 12.76
C PRO A 35 -3.71 -11.47 11.96
N VAL A 36 -3.59 -10.39 11.20
CA VAL A 36 -2.34 -10.01 10.56
C VAL A 36 -1.48 -9.28 11.59
N LYS A 37 -0.21 -9.64 11.62
CA LYS A 37 0.72 -9.07 12.57
C LYS A 37 1.06 -7.62 12.17
N ARG A 38 0.74 -6.66 13.03
CA ARG A 38 0.94 -5.23 12.79
C ARG A 38 2.23 -4.76 13.47
N GLU A 39 3.37 -5.17 12.96
CA GLU A 39 4.67 -4.84 13.56
C GLU A 39 5.65 -4.26 12.53
N GLY A 40 5.15 -3.58 11.50
CA GLY A 40 6.01 -2.98 10.48
C GLY A 40 6.69 -4.02 9.60
N PHE A 41 7.98 -3.85 9.37
CA PHE A 41 8.78 -4.74 8.53
C PHE A 41 9.26 -5.95 9.32
N THR A 42 8.39 -6.93 9.49
CA THR A 42 8.77 -8.18 10.15
C THR A 42 8.90 -9.31 9.13
N PRO A 43 9.71 -10.33 9.40
CA PRO A 43 9.80 -11.49 8.51
C PRO A 43 8.43 -12.10 8.23
N GLN A 44 8.20 -12.53 6.99
CA GLN A 44 6.97 -13.16 6.51
C GLN A 44 5.77 -12.21 6.35
N ASN A 45 5.89 -10.94 6.68
CA ASN A 45 4.85 -9.97 6.40
C ASN A 45 5.02 -9.38 5.00
N THR A 46 3.89 -9.11 4.36
CA THR A 46 3.85 -8.49 3.05
C THR A 46 3.78 -6.97 3.21
N VAL A 47 4.54 -6.27 2.39
CA VAL A 47 4.43 -4.82 2.24
C VAL A 47 3.95 -4.54 0.82
N LEU A 48 2.85 -3.82 0.70
CA LEU A 48 2.30 -3.40 -0.59
C LEU A 48 2.78 -1.98 -0.88
N VAL A 49 3.56 -1.81 -1.93
CA VAL A 49 4.15 -0.50 -2.28
C VAL A 49 3.48 0.03 -3.55
N PHE A 50 2.93 1.24 -3.43
CA PHE A 50 2.32 1.94 -4.55
C PHE A 50 3.00 3.29 -4.74
N ASN A 51 3.16 3.70 -5.99
CA ASN A 51 3.66 5.02 -6.34
C ASN A 51 2.55 5.85 -6.96
N THR A 52 2.52 7.13 -6.63
CA THR A 52 1.56 8.07 -7.19
C THR A 52 2.23 9.41 -7.47
N ASN A 53 1.75 10.13 -8.46
CA ASN A 53 2.16 11.52 -8.72
C ASN A 53 1.27 12.54 -7.99
N ASP A 54 0.31 12.06 -7.21
CA ASP A 54 -0.70 12.89 -6.54
C ASP A 54 -0.84 12.49 -5.08
N LEU A 55 0.29 12.44 -4.38
CA LEU A 55 0.33 11.96 -2.99
C LEU A 55 -0.46 12.85 -2.04
N ASP A 56 -0.35 14.17 -2.17
CA ASP A 56 -1.01 15.09 -1.25
C ASP A 56 -2.53 14.93 -1.26
N SER A 57 -3.13 14.88 -2.44
CA SER A 57 -4.57 14.69 -2.60
C SER A 57 -5.02 13.32 -2.10
N ARG A 58 -4.26 12.28 -2.41
CA ARG A 58 -4.59 10.93 -1.95
C ARG A 58 -4.42 10.78 -0.44
N TRP A 59 -3.42 11.43 0.12
CA TRP A 59 -3.20 11.41 1.56
C TRP A 59 -4.32 12.11 2.31
N ASP A 60 -4.84 13.20 1.78
CA ASP A 60 -6.00 13.88 2.35
C ASP A 60 -7.22 12.97 2.45
N ALA A 61 -7.42 12.09 1.49
CA ALA A 61 -8.47 11.09 1.54
C ALA A 61 -8.15 9.97 2.54
N ILE A 62 -6.92 9.48 2.55
CA ILE A 62 -6.48 8.38 3.42
C ILE A 62 -6.62 8.75 4.90
N LYS A 63 -6.14 9.91 5.29
CA LYS A 63 -6.16 10.32 6.71
C LYS A 63 -7.58 10.50 7.28
N LYS A 64 -8.60 10.52 6.44
CA LYS A 64 -10.00 10.59 6.85
C LYS A 64 -10.67 9.22 6.98
N MET A 65 -9.99 8.15 6.64
CA MET A 65 -10.53 6.80 6.72
C MET A 65 -10.39 6.26 8.14
N ASP A 66 -11.49 5.79 8.72
CA ASP A 66 -11.50 5.29 10.10
C ASP A 66 -10.92 3.89 10.25
N SER A 67 -10.93 3.11 9.19
CA SER A 67 -10.55 1.69 9.21
C SER A 67 -9.07 1.43 9.01
N ILE A 68 -8.27 2.46 8.80
CA ILE A 68 -6.83 2.35 8.63
C ILE A 68 -6.08 2.87 9.85
N GLU A 69 -4.83 2.46 9.99
CA GLU A 69 -3.94 2.95 11.03
C GLU A 69 -2.72 3.60 10.40
N ILE A 70 -2.54 4.91 10.59
CA ILE A 70 -1.41 5.64 10.02
C ILE A 70 -0.17 5.38 10.86
N ILE A 71 0.92 4.96 10.19
CA ILE A 71 2.23 4.75 10.81
C ILE A 71 3.12 5.95 10.56
N GLN A 72 3.12 6.46 9.34
CA GLN A 72 4.01 7.53 8.92
C GLN A 72 3.30 8.43 7.90
N GLU A 73 3.19 9.70 8.21
CA GLU A 73 2.75 10.70 7.23
C GLU A 73 3.81 10.88 6.14
N PRO A 74 3.42 11.42 4.95
CA PRO A 74 4.38 11.64 3.87
C PRO A 74 5.63 12.36 4.35
N THR A 75 6.78 11.71 4.20
CA THR A 75 8.07 12.16 4.69
C THR A 75 9.11 11.98 3.60
N LEU A 76 9.84 13.04 3.27
CA LEU A 76 10.91 12.96 2.29
C LEU A 76 12.04 12.08 2.81
N THR A 77 12.34 11.02 2.06
CA THR A 77 13.36 10.04 2.40
C THR A 77 14.35 9.93 1.25
N GLU A 78 15.63 9.82 1.57
CA GLU A 78 16.69 9.67 0.59
C GLU A 78 17.25 8.25 0.64
N TYR A 79 17.39 7.64 -0.53
CA TYR A 79 17.97 6.31 -0.69
C TYR A 79 19.14 6.37 -1.66
N PRO A 80 20.15 5.51 -1.50
CA PRO A 80 21.19 5.38 -2.53
C PRO A 80 20.56 4.92 -3.84
N SER A 81 21.00 5.49 -4.96
CA SER A 81 20.55 5.03 -6.26
C SER A 81 21.19 3.68 -6.60
N TYR A 82 20.68 3.04 -7.64
CA TYR A 82 21.17 1.74 -8.07
C TYR A 82 22.63 1.76 -8.56
N ASN A 83 23.10 2.91 -9.02
CA ASN A 83 24.50 3.06 -9.43
C ASN A 83 25.45 3.43 -8.27
N GLY A 84 24.90 3.69 -7.07
CA GLY A 84 25.65 4.05 -5.88
C GLY A 84 26.24 5.46 -5.87
N GLN A 85 25.95 6.28 -6.87
CA GLN A 85 26.54 7.63 -7.02
C GLN A 85 25.52 8.75 -6.77
N ASP A 86 24.25 8.48 -7.03
CA ASP A 86 23.18 9.45 -6.88
C ASP A 86 22.28 9.10 -5.70
N VAL A 87 21.32 9.97 -5.44
CA VAL A 87 20.33 9.81 -4.38
C VAL A 87 18.94 9.78 -4.99
N ILE A 88 18.15 8.79 -4.59
CA ILE A 88 16.73 8.73 -4.92
C ILE A 88 15.96 9.43 -3.81
N ARG A 89 15.15 10.43 -4.15
CA ARG A 89 14.29 11.14 -3.21
C ARG A 89 12.86 10.71 -3.38
N VAL A 90 12.27 10.24 -2.30
CA VAL A 90 10.92 9.70 -2.28
C VAL A 90 10.16 10.25 -1.09
N ASN A 91 8.98 10.79 -1.32
CA ASN A 91 8.04 11.03 -0.24
C ASN A 91 7.38 9.71 0.11
N VAL A 92 7.62 9.23 1.32
CA VAL A 92 7.15 7.92 1.79
C VAL A 92 6.08 8.10 2.84
N SER A 93 4.95 7.44 2.64
CA SER A 93 3.90 7.32 3.64
C SER A 93 3.60 5.86 3.93
N LYS A 94 3.18 5.55 5.15
CA LYS A 94 2.92 4.18 5.58
C LYS A 94 1.65 4.12 6.42
N PHE A 95 0.86 3.10 6.16
CA PHE A 95 -0.33 2.82 6.96
C PHE A 95 -0.67 1.33 6.91
N TYR A 96 -1.46 0.88 7.87
CA TYR A 96 -2.07 -0.45 7.80
C TYR A 96 -3.46 -0.34 7.18
N ASP A 97 -3.76 -1.25 6.25
CA ASP A 97 -5.10 -1.36 5.68
C ASP A 97 -6.08 -1.99 6.70
N PRO A 98 -7.38 -2.08 6.37
CA PRO A 98 -8.36 -2.66 7.30
C PRO A 98 -8.06 -4.09 7.71
N ASP A 99 -7.36 -4.85 6.87
CA ASP A 99 -6.98 -6.24 7.15
C ASP A 99 -5.65 -6.33 7.92
N GLY A 100 -4.96 -5.21 8.12
CA GLY A 100 -3.70 -5.16 8.86
C GLY A 100 -2.45 -5.34 8.00
N TYR A 101 -2.58 -5.28 6.68
CA TYR A 101 -1.41 -5.30 5.80
C TYR A 101 -0.74 -3.94 5.76
N LEU A 102 0.59 -3.94 5.75
CA LEU A 102 1.37 -2.70 5.63
C LEU A 102 1.34 -2.21 4.19
N VAL A 103 0.94 -0.95 4.01
CA VAL A 103 0.90 -0.28 2.72
C VAL A 103 1.84 0.92 2.76
N GLU A 104 2.68 1.06 1.73
CA GLU A 104 3.40 2.29 1.45
C GLU A 104 2.77 2.96 0.23
N LEU A 105 2.40 4.21 0.37
CA LEU A 105 2.01 5.03 -0.76
C LEU A 105 3.04 6.15 -0.91
N ASN A 106 3.75 6.13 -2.03
CA ASN A 106 4.94 6.93 -2.22
C ASN A 106 4.83 7.83 -3.44
N HIS A 107 5.58 8.93 -3.42
CA HIS A 107 5.80 9.77 -4.58
C HIS A 107 7.31 9.88 -4.82
N ILE A 108 7.76 9.39 -5.95
CA ILE A 108 9.17 9.49 -6.36
C ILE A 108 9.41 10.91 -6.87
N VAL A 109 10.22 11.67 -6.12
CA VAL A 109 10.50 13.07 -6.43
C VAL A 109 11.61 13.20 -7.46
N SER A 110 12.71 12.46 -7.29
CA SER A 110 13.85 12.53 -8.19
C SER A 110 14.78 11.32 -8.02
N GLY A 111 15.69 11.13 -8.96
CA GLY A 111 16.78 10.16 -8.88
C GLY A 111 16.46 8.77 -9.40
N MET A 112 15.21 8.47 -9.74
CA MET A 112 14.86 7.22 -10.41
C MET A 112 15.00 7.41 -11.92
N ASP A 113 15.97 6.72 -12.49
CA ASP A 113 16.06 6.63 -13.94
C ASP A 113 14.88 5.85 -14.50
N LYS A 114 14.28 6.40 -15.54
CA LYS A 114 13.15 5.79 -16.24
C LYS A 114 13.59 4.85 -17.36
N GLY A 115 14.83 4.51 -17.33
CA GLY A 115 15.40 3.64 -18.33
C GLY A 115 15.14 2.17 -18.14
#